data_01bc1db797ee0cda3242a9275e718fac
#
_entry.id   01bc1db797ee0cda3242a9275e718fac
#
_cell.length_a   1.000
_cell.length_b   1.000
_cell.length_c   1.000
_cell.angle_alpha   90.00
_cell.angle_beta   90.00
_cell.angle_gamma   90.00
#
_symmetry.space_group_name_H-M   'P 1'
#
loop_
_entity.id
_entity.type
_entity.pdbx_description
1 polymer ?
#
loop_
_entity_poly.entity_id
_entity_poly.type
_entity_poly.pdbx_seq_one_letter_code
_entity_poly.pdbx_strand_id
1 'polypeptide(L)'
;MEDFMNLTNTQYNDIIRGYERIRLKNTHDLDSRIAEVYEKVPRIREIHDEISSLSVQEVKARLLSATSDNTVKEKITDLSHEKQELLQKNGFPEDYLSMHYDCNICKDTGYDGNRMCSCMRAKVINILYEQSNIRELLNQENFSFFRADLYPDDMIDENLGISARENILNVLNSSREFVHNFKDDYQNLFIYGLAGVGKTFLINCIAKELIEQSHSVIYMSAVRFFDVLADASFH
;
A
#
# COMPACT_ATOMS: atom_id res chain seq x y z
N MET A 1 -15.21 -2.90 -9.31
CA MET A 1 -15.05 -4.03 -10.25
C MET A 1 -14.33 -3.61 -11.54
N GLU A 2 -13.92 -2.34 -11.65
CA GLU A 2 -13.32 -1.77 -12.87
C GLU A 2 -11.78 -1.89 -12.97
N ASP A 3 -11.07 -2.13 -11.86
CA ASP A 3 -9.60 -2.13 -11.86
C ASP A 3 -8.94 -3.44 -12.37
N PHE A 4 -9.71 -4.48 -12.67
CA PHE A 4 -9.17 -5.78 -13.13
C PHE A 4 -9.07 -5.91 -14.65
N MET A 5 -9.60 -4.96 -15.43
CA MET A 5 -9.76 -5.11 -16.88
C MET A 5 -8.45 -5.21 -17.68
N ASN A 6 -7.29 -4.98 -17.04
CA ASN A 6 -6.00 -5.00 -17.72
C ASN A 6 -4.98 -6.06 -17.23
N LEU A 7 -5.33 -6.86 -16.20
CA LEU A 7 -4.49 -7.98 -15.77
C LEU A 7 -4.92 -9.27 -16.47
N THR A 8 -3.94 -10.06 -16.87
CA THR A 8 -4.21 -11.45 -17.29
C THR A 8 -4.53 -12.31 -16.07
N ASN A 9 -5.29 -13.40 -16.27
CA ASN A 9 -5.58 -14.35 -15.17
C ASN A 9 -4.30 -14.90 -14.51
N THR A 10 -3.23 -15.07 -15.28
CA THR A 10 -1.94 -15.53 -14.76
C THR A 10 -1.35 -14.51 -13.79
N GLN A 11 -1.34 -13.23 -14.15
CA GLN A 11 -0.81 -12.16 -13.30
C GLN A 11 -1.61 -11.99 -12.00
N TYR A 12 -2.94 -12.03 -12.12
CA TYR A 12 -3.80 -12.01 -10.94
C TYR A 12 -3.49 -13.18 -9.99
N ASN A 13 -3.40 -14.39 -10.54
CA ASN A 13 -3.08 -15.58 -9.76
C ASN A 13 -1.68 -15.49 -9.12
N ASP A 14 -0.70 -14.88 -9.79
CA ASP A 14 0.64 -14.70 -9.22
C ASP A 14 0.64 -13.71 -8.04
N ILE A 15 -0.17 -12.66 -8.11
CA ILE A 15 -0.37 -11.76 -6.97
C ILE A 15 -1.00 -12.51 -5.79
N ILE A 16 -2.07 -13.29 -6.03
CA ILE A 16 -2.75 -14.07 -4.97
C ILE A 16 -1.80 -15.09 -4.33
N ARG A 17 -1.04 -15.82 -5.13
CA ARG A 17 0.01 -16.74 -4.63
C ARG A 17 1.07 -16.01 -3.81
N GLY A 18 1.38 -14.74 -4.17
CA GLY A 18 2.24 -13.88 -3.39
C GLY A 18 1.70 -13.62 -1.99
N TYR A 19 0.40 -13.33 -1.85
CA TYR A 19 -0.25 -13.15 -0.56
C TYR A 19 -0.33 -14.45 0.24
N GLU A 20 -0.58 -15.58 -0.40
CA GLU A 20 -0.57 -16.89 0.25
C GLU A 20 0.80 -17.22 0.84
N ARG A 21 1.90 -16.93 0.11
CA ARG A 21 3.26 -17.12 0.61
C ARG A 21 3.56 -16.22 1.81
N ILE A 22 3.13 -14.96 1.80
CA ILE A 22 3.30 -14.03 2.92
C ILE A 22 2.57 -14.57 4.15
N ARG A 23 1.30 -14.97 4.02
CA ARG A 23 0.51 -15.53 5.13
C ARG A 23 1.14 -16.80 5.69
N LEU A 24 1.60 -17.70 4.82
CA LEU A 24 2.26 -18.93 5.24
C LEU A 24 3.55 -18.64 6.03
N LYS A 25 4.37 -17.69 5.53
CA LYS A 25 5.56 -17.22 6.24
C LYS A 25 5.22 -16.65 7.61
N ASN A 26 4.24 -15.72 7.68
CA ASN A 26 3.86 -15.08 8.93
C ASN A 26 3.28 -16.08 9.94
N THR A 27 2.57 -17.11 9.47
CA THR A 27 2.10 -18.24 10.32
C THR A 27 3.29 -19.03 10.85
N HIS A 28 4.24 -19.39 9.99
CA HIS A 28 5.43 -20.14 10.43
C HIS A 28 6.29 -19.36 11.43
N ASP A 29 6.43 -18.04 11.22
CA ASP A 29 7.14 -17.15 12.14
C ASP A 29 6.42 -17.06 13.50
N LEU A 30 5.08 -17.07 13.52
CA LEU A 30 4.30 -17.12 14.75
C LEU A 30 4.49 -18.47 15.46
N ASP A 31 4.38 -19.58 14.74
CA ASP A 31 4.56 -20.93 15.31
C ASP A 31 5.94 -21.07 15.94
N SER A 32 6.98 -20.52 15.30
CA SER A 32 8.34 -20.51 15.83
C SER A 32 8.46 -19.73 17.13
N ARG A 33 7.81 -18.55 17.21
CA ARG A 33 7.76 -17.73 18.44
C ARG A 33 6.98 -18.41 19.55
N ILE A 34 5.88 -19.08 19.22
CA ILE A 34 5.10 -19.88 20.18
C ILE A 34 5.96 -21.02 20.74
N ALA A 35 6.67 -21.76 19.88
CA ALA A 35 7.55 -22.84 20.31
C ALA A 35 8.66 -22.34 21.24
N GLU A 36 9.30 -21.20 20.90
CA GLU A 36 10.32 -20.57 21.74
C GLU A 36 9.79 -20.21 23.14
N VAL A 37 8.61 -19.58 23.20
CA VAL A 37 7.99 -19.19 24.47
C VAL A 37 7.61 -20.42 25.30
N TYR A 38 7.07 -21.48 24.69
CA TYR A 38 6.68 -22.69 25.41
C TYR A 38 7.88 -23.46 25.95
N GLU A 39 9.02 -23.41 25.23
CA GLU A 39 10.28 -24.00 25.73
C GLU A 39 10.84 -23.22 26.91
N LYS A 40 10.83 -21.88 26.84
CA LYS A 40 11.36 -21.02 27.91
C LYS A 40 10.44 -20.91 29.13
N VAL A 41 9.12 -20.92 28.93
CA VAL A 41 8.10 -20.71 29.96
C VAL A 41 6.98 -21.74 29.80
N PRO A 42 7.16 -23.00 30.24
CA PRO A 42 6.18 -24.08 30.04
C PRO A 42 4.79 -23.75 30.60
N ARG A 43 4.70 -22.94 31.67
CA ARG A 43 3.44 -22.52 32.27
C ARG A 43 2.53 -21.76 31.27
N ILE A 44 3.10 -21.02 30.31
CA ILE A 44 2.32 -20.34 29.27
C ILE A 44 1.60 -21.35 28.37
N ARG A 45 2.21 -22.49 28.08
CA ARG A 45 1.57 -23.58 27.34
C ARG A 45 0.38 -24.15 28.13
N GLU A 46 0.58 -24.44 29.44
CA GLU A 46 -0.51 -24.93 30.29
C GLU A 46 -1.68 -23.96 30.31
N ILE A 47 -1.42 -22.66 30.49
CA ILE A 47 -2.44 -21.61 30.46
C ILE A 47 -3.19 -21.60 29.11
N HIS A 48 -2.47 -21.77 27.99
CA HIS A 48 -3.09 -21.82 26.68
C HIS A 48 -4.07 -23.01 26.57
N ASP A 49 -3.66 -24.20 27.04
CA ASP A 49 -4.48 -25.40 27.03
C ASP A 49 -5.70 -25.26 27.95
N GLU A 50 -5.51 -24.66 29.13
CA GLU A 50 -6.59 -24.35 30.08
C GLU A 50 -7.64 -23.39 29.46
N ILE A 51 -7.19 -22.27 28.87
CA ILE A 51 -8.08 -21.30 28.21
C ILE A 51 -8.83 -21.97 27.05
N SER A 52 -8.16 -22.76 26.23
CA SER A 52 -8.77 -23.49 25.13
C SER A 52 -9.85 -24.45 25.59
N SER A 53 -9.59 -25.22 26.65
CA SER A 53 -10.56 -26.14 27.28
C SER A 53 -11.79 -25.39 27.80
N LEU A 54 -11.58 -24.30 28.57
CA LEU A 54 -12.66 -23.46 29.10
C LEU A 54 -13.51 -22.84 28.01
N SER A 55 -12.88 -22.33 26.94
CA SER A 55 -13.58 -21.76 25.80
C SER A 55 -14.48 -22.79 25.07
N VAL A 56 -14.01 -24.03 24.90
CA VAL A 56 -14.80 -25.11 24.31
C VAL A 56 -15.99 -25.47 25.22
N GLN A 57 -15.77 -25.50 26.56
CA GLN A 57 -16.85 -25.76 27.50
C GLN A 57 -17.94 -24.67 27.46
N GLU A 58 -17.54 -23.39 27.40
CA GLU A 58 -18.48 -22.27 27.29
C GLU A 58 -19.31 -22.35 26.00
N VAL A 59 -18.70 -22.63 24.86
CA VAL A 59 -19.41 -22.77 23.58
C VAL A 59 -20.41 -23.94 23.65
N LYS A 60 -20.02 -25.09 24.20
CA LYS A 60 -20.93 -26.25 24.39
C LYS A 60 -22.09 -25.89 25.29
N ALA A 61 -21.87 -25.19 26.41
CA ALA A 61 -22.93 -24.77 27.32
C ALA A 61 -23.93 -23.84 26.63
N ARG A 62 -23.45 -22.88 25.85
CA ARG A 62 -24.31 -21.98 25.06
C ARG A 62 -25.17 -22.71 24.02
N LEU A 63 -24.60 -23.70 23.31
CA LEU A 63 -25.34 -24.50 22.33
C LEU A 63 -26.43 -25.38 22.98
N LEU A 64 -26.24 -25.79 24.24
CA LEU A 64 -27.22 -26.57 25.00
C LEU A 64 -28.24 -25.70 25.76
N SER A 65 -28.36 -24.40 25.43
CA SER A 65 -29.26 -23.43 26.06
C SER A 65 -29.03 -23.25 27.58
N ALA A 66 -27.85 -23.58 28.09
CA ALA A 66 -27.44 -23.27 29.44
C ALA A 66 -27.06 -21.78 29.54
N THR A 67 -27.38 -21.16 30.65
CA THR A 67 -26.99 -19.79 30.98
C THR A 67 -25.46 -19.65 30.95
N SER A 68 -24.95 -18.60 30.28
CA SER A 68 -23.50 -18.30 30.28
C SER A 68 -23.00 -18.17 31.74
N ASP A 69 -22.03 -19.00 32.09
CA ASP A 69 -21.44 -18.99 33.41
C ASP A 69 -20.36 -17.87 33.48
N ASN A 70 -20.67 -16.78 34.25
CA ASN A 70 -19.74 -15.68 34.40
C ASN A 70 -18.41 -16.12 35.05
N THR A 71 -18.40 -17.19 35.81
CA THR A 71 -17.20 -17.75 36.48
C THR A 71 -16.17 -18.25 35.48
N VAL A 72 -16.60 -18.78 34.29
CA VAL A 72 -15.71 -19.21 33.24
C VAL A 72 -15.02 -18.03 32.57
N LYS A 73 -15.73 -16.94 32.36
CA LYS A 73 -15.16 -15.71 31.76
C LYS A 73 -14.13 -15.07 32.70
N GLU A 74 -14.43 -14.99 33.98
CA GLU A 74 -13.49 -14.48 35.01
C GLU A 74 -12.20 -15.31 35.00
N LYS A 75 -12.28 -16.64 35.02
CA LYS A 75 -11.12 -17.53 34.95
C LYS A 75 -10.29 -17.32 33.66
N ILE A 76 -10.93 -17.16 32.51
CA ILE A 76 -10.21 -16.88 31.25
C ILE A 76 -9.48 -15.54 31.32
N THR A 77 -10.10 -14.53 31.93
CA THR A 77 -9.48 -13.22 32.13
C THR A 77 -8.27 -13.31 33.05
N ASP A 78 -8.38 -13.99 34.18
CA ASP A 78 -7.29 -14.18 35.15
C ASP A 78 -6.11 -14.93 34.51
N LEU A 79 -6.38 -16.01 33.77
CA LEU A 79 -5.37 -16.76 33.03
C LEU A 79 -4.70 -15.91 31.94
N SER A 80 -5.45 -15.05 31.29
CA SER A 80 -4.92 -14.13 30.28
C SER A 80 -3.98 -13.09 30.91
N HIS A 81 -4.31 -12.57 32.09
CA HIS A 81 -3.43 -11.70 32.86
C HIS A 81 -2.15 -12.43 33.31
N GLU A 82 -2.28 -13.63 33.88
CA GLU A 82 -1.12 -14.46 34.26
C GLU A 82 -0.18 -14.68 33.05
N LYS A 83 -0.73 -14.97 31.89
CA LYS A 83 0.03 -15.12 30.63
C LYS A 83 0.82 -13.86 30.28
N GLN A 84 0.19 -12.69 30.33
CA GLN A 84 0.86 -11.41 30.02
C GLN A 84 1.97 -11.10 31.00
N GLU A 85 1.74 -11.29 32.30
CA GLU A 85 2.77 -11.11 33.34
C GLU A 85 3.98 -12.03 33.11
N LEU A 86 3.73 -13.28 32.77
CA LEU A 86 4.79 -14.28 32.50
C LEU A 86 5.61 -13.88 31.26
N LEU A 87 4.98 -13.40 30.19
CA LEU A 87 5.67 -12.89 29.02
C LEU A 87 6.60 -11.72 29.37
N GLN A 88 6.08 -10.71 30.07
CA GLN A 88 6.86 -9.54 30.47
C GLN A 88 8.03 -9.90 31.40
N LYS A 89 7.80 -10.77 32.42
CA LYS A 89 8.83 -11.23 33.36
C LYS A 89 9.97 -11.96 32.66
N ASN A 90 9.70 -12.61 31.51
CA ASN A 90 10.71 -13.33 30.72
C ASN A 90 11.25 -12.50 29.55
N GLY A 91 10.96 -11.20 29.50
CA GLY A 91 11.53 -10.27 28.50
C GLY A 91 10.89 -10.35 27.12
N PHE A 92 9.73 -10.97 26.97
CA PHE A 92 8.99 -11.01 25.73
C PHE A 92 8.07 -9.78 25.61
N PRO A 93 7.94 -9.15 24.41
CA PRO A 93 6.94 -8.13 24.14
C PRO A 93 5.51 -8.64 24.37
N GLU A 94 4.59 -7.75 24.69
CA GLU A 94 3.19 -8.09 24.96
C GLU A 94 2.51 -8.73 23.75
N ASP A 95 2.88 -8.30 22.54
CA ASP A 95 2.35 -8.79 21.26
C ASP A 95 3.17 -9.95 20.65
N TYR A 96 4.16 -10.50 21.37
CA TYR A 96 5.07 -11.51 20.84
C TYR A 96 4.37 -12.76 20.32
N LEU A 97 3.25 -13.14 20.93
CA LEU A 97 2.41 -14.27 20.52
C LEU A 97 1.24 -13.86 19.62
N SER A 98 1.29 -12.65 19.07
CA SER A 98 0.29 -12.16 18.12
C SER A 98 0.73 -12.37 16.68
N MET A 99 -0.26 -12.53 15.77
CA MET A 99 0.02 -12.59 14.35
C MET A 99 0.49 -11.22 13.87
N HIS A 100 1.65 -11.18 13.21
CA HIS A 100 2.15 -10.00 12.53
C HIS A 100 1.78 -10.06 11.04
N TYR A 101 1.31 -8.96 10.50
CA TYR A 101 0.89 -8.84 9.10
C TYR A 101 1.75 -7.81 8.39
N ASP A 102 2.12 -8.08 7.14
CA ASP A 102 2.78 -7.10 6.27
C ASP A 102 1.82 -5.93 5.95
N CYS A 103 0.52 -6.24 5.82
CA CYS A 103 -0.54 -5.26 5.67
C CYS A 103 -1.60 -5.41 6.76
N ASN A 104 -1.63 -4.48 7.71
CA ASN A 104 -2.57 -4.51 8.82
C ASN A 104 -4.03 -4.26 8.40
N ILE A 105 -4.28 -3.62 7.23
CA ILE A 105 -5.63 -3.33 6.74
C ILE A 105 -6.31 -4.63 6.28
N CYS A 106 -5.69 -5.34 5.34
CA CYS A 106 -6.29 -6.55 4.76
C CYS A 106 -5.78 -7.85 5.39
N LYS A 107 -4.87 -7.78 6.36
CA LYS A 107 -4.24 -8.95 6.98
C LYS A 107 -3.69 -9.93 5.94
N ASP A 108 -2.98 -9.36 4.96
CA ASP A 108 -2.33 -10.06 3.85
C ASP A 108 -3.27 -10.90 2.97
N THR A 109 -4.53 -10.50 2.85
CA THR A 109 -5.48 -11.12 1.90
C THR A 109 -5.54 -10.40 0.56
N GLY A 110 -5.07 -9.14 0.50
CA GLY A 110 -5.23 -8.25 -0.65
C GLY A 110 -6.59 -7.56 -0.71
N TYR A 111 -7.55 -7.91 0.15
CA TYR A 111 -8.91 -7.40 0.17
C TYR A 111 -9.34 -6.95 1.56
N ASP A 112 -10.09 -5.86 1.62
CA ASP A 112 -10.81 -5.40 2.80
C ASP A 112 -12.31 -5.54 2.52
N GLY A 113 -12.90 -6.62 3.03
CA GLY A 113 -14.23 -7.05 2.63
C GLY A 113 -14.31 -7.32 1.12
N ASN A 114 -15.20 -6.60 0.42
CA ASN A 114 -15.38 -6.71 -1.03
C ASN A 114 -14.54 -5.69 -1.82
N ARG A 115 -13.70 -4.89 -1.16
CA ARG A 115 -12.88 -3.86 -1.82
C ARG A 115 -11.43 -4.30 -1.90
N MET A 116 -10.79 -3.96 -3.01
CA MET A 116 -9.35 -4.15 -3.18
C MET A 116 -8.60 -3.27 -2.18
N CYS A 117 -7.70 -3.87 -1.40
CA CYS A 117 -6.83 -3.13 -0.48
C CYS A 117 -5.82 -2.28 -1.23
N SER A 118 -5.35 -1.20 -0.61
CA SER A 118 -4.31 -0.33 -1.18
C SER A 118 -3.02 -1.09 -1.52
N CYS A 119 -2.62 -2.06 -0.70
CA CYS A 119 -1.45 -2.91 -0.97
C CYS A 119 -1.60 -3.79 -2.22
N MET A 120 -2.81 -4.30 -2.49
CA MET A 120 -3.12 -5.06 -3.70
C MET A 120 -3.14 -4.14 -4.92
N ARG A 121 -3.76 -2.97 -4.80
CA ARG A 121 -3.78 -1.95 -5.86
C ARG A 121 -2.38 -1.54 -6.27
N ALA A 122 -1.48 -1.32 -5.31
CA ALA A 122 -0.08 -1.01 -5.57
C ALA A 122 0.62 -2.10 -6.39
N LYS A 123 0.39 -3.38 -6.06
CA LYS A 123 0.96 -4.51 -6.84
C LYS A 123 0.41 -4.56 -8.27
N VAL A 124 -0.89 -4.33 -8.45
CA VAL A 124 -1.52 -4.26 -9.78
C VAL A 124 -0.92 -3.14 -10.62
N ILE A 125 -0.82 -1.94 -10.05
CA ILE A 125 -0.24 -0.77 -10.72
C ILE A 125 1.21 -1.04 -11.13
N ASN A 126 2.01 -1.63 -10.25
CA ASN A 126 3.40 -1.97 -10.56
C ASN A 126 3.52 -2.95 -11.73
N ILE A 127 2.68 -3.99 -11.78
CA ILE A 127 2.68 -4.95 -12.91
C ILE A 127 2.30 -4.25 -14.22
N LEU A 128 1.26 -3.42 -14.21
CA LEU A 128 0.82 -2.68 -15.39
C LEU A 128 1.88 -1.67 -15.85
N TYR A 129 2.56 -1.03 -14.90
CA TYR A 129 3.66 -0.12 -15.18
C TYR A 129 4.87 -0.86 -15.77
N GLU A 130 5.25 -2.02 -15.22
CA GLU A 130 6.36 -2.83 -15.73
C GLU A 130 6.15 -3.32 -17.18
N GLN A 131 4.90 -3.52 -17.56
CA GLN A 131 4.54 -3.93 -18.93
C GLN A 131 4.38 -2.75 -19.89
N SER A 132 4.30 -1.53 -19.38
CA SER A 132 4.20 -0.35 -20.22
C SER A 132 5.57 0.00 -20.79
N ASN A 133 5.64 0.35 -22.09
CA ASN A 133 6.86 0.90 -22.70
C ASN A 133 7.30 2.24 -22.06
N ILE A 134 6.50 2.77 -21.15
CA ILE A 134 6.76 4.02 -20.41
C ILE A 134 7.81 3.82 -19.32
N ARG A 135 8.00 2.59 -18.80
CA ARG A 135 8.94 2.32 -17.72
C ARG A 135 10.37 2.80 -18.00
N GLU A 136 10.91 2.43 -19.16
CA GLU A 136 12.27 2.83 -19.54
C GLU A 136 12.37 4.35 -19.68
N LEU A 137 11.35 4.99 -20.24
CA LEU A 137 11.27 6.44 -20.38
C LEU A 137 11.25 7.12 -19.01
N LEU A 138 10.38 6.71 -18.09
CA LEU A 138 10.26 7.31 -16.77
C LEU A 138 11.49 7.05 -15.87
N ASN A 139 12.26 6.00 -16.12
CA ASN A 139 13.53 5.79 -15.44
C ASN A 139 14.60 6.81 -15.85
N GLN A 140 14.52 7.36 -17.07
CA GLN A 140 15.41 8.38 -17.58
C GLN A 140 14.85 9.79 -17.40
N GLU A 141 13.54 9.96 -17.44
CA GLU A 141 12.84 11.23 -17.34
C GLU A 141 12.09 11.31 -16.00
N ASN A 142 12.80 11.75 -14.97
CA ASN A 142 12.27 11.94 -13.61
C ASN A 142 12.94 13.14 -12.92
N PHE A 143 12.45 13.53 -11.75
CA PHE A 143 12.93 14.71 -11.02
C PHE A 143 14.42 14.63 -10.63
N SER A 144 15.00 13.44 -10.50
CA SER A 144 16.42 13.25 -10.16
C SER A 144 17.34 13.58 -11.34
N PHE A 145 16.85 13.44 -12.56
CA PHE A 145 17.58 13.77 -13.79
C PHE A 145 17.21 15.14 -14.36
N PHE A 146 16.35 15.90 -13.68
CA PHE A 146 15.97 17.23 -14.14
C PHE A 146 17.15 18.20 -14.04
N ARG A 147 17.47 18.88 -15.14
CA ARG A 147 18.61 19.78 -15.26
C ARG A 147 18.16 21.23 -15.48
N ALA A 148 18.06 21.99 -14.40
CA ALA A 148 17.75 23.41 -14.46
C ALA A 148 18.87 24.26 -15.09
N ASP A 149 20.11 23.75 -15.09
CA ASP A 149 21.27 24.39 -15.69
C ASP A 149 21.20 24.48 -17.23
N LEU A 150 20.32 23.74 -17.88
CA LEU A 150 20.04 23.86 -19.32
C LEU A 150 19.25 25.12 -19.69
N TYR A 151 18.65 25.79 -18.70
CA TYR A 151 17.89 27.00 -18.95
C TYR A 151 18.76 28.25 -18.71
N PRO A 152 18.72 29.24 -19.65
CA PRO A 152 19.51 30.48 -19.52
C PRO A 152 19.16 31.25 -18.25
N ASP A 153 20.16 31.88 -17.63
CA ASP A 153 20.02 32.68 -16.43
C ASP A 153 20.46 34.12 -16.64
N ASP A 154 21.02 34.39 -17.80
CA ASP A 154 21.62 35.69 -18.20
C ASP A 154 20.63 36.66 -18.82
N MET A 155 19.43 36.18 -19.20
CA MET A 155 18.37 37.01 -19.77
C MET A 155 17.10 36.96 -18.92
N ILE A 156 16.57 38.16 -18.61
CA ILE A 156 15.31 38.31 -17.89
C ILE A 156 14.19 38.51 -18.92
N ASP A 157 13.12 37.75 -18.82
CA ASP A 157 11.91 37.95 -19.63
C ASP A 157 11.21 39.24 -19.19
N GLU A 158 10.96 40.13 -20.12
CA GLU A 158 10.37 41.45 -19.84
C GLU A 158 8.94 41.35 -19.26
N ASN A 159 8.20 40.27 -19.57
CA ASN A 159 6.82 40.09 -19.10
C ASN A 159 6.78 39.39 -17.72
N LEU A 160 7.72 38.49 -17.46
CA LEU A 160 7.75 37.71 -16.22
C LEU A 160 8.64 38.33 -15.14
N GLY A 161 9.59 39.19 -15.52
CA GLY A 161 10.55 39.81 -14.61
C GLY A 161 11.57 38.85 -13.98
N ILE A 162 11.69 37.62 -14.49
CA ILE A 162 12.59 36.54 -13.99
C ILE A 162 13.31 35.87 -15.15
N SER A 163 14.41 35.18 -14.86
CA SER A 163 15.15 34.42 -15.86
C SER A 163 14.41 33.11 -16.23
N ALA A 164 14.76 32.51 -17.37
CA ALA A 164 14.23 31.21 -17.77
C ALA A 164 14.56 30.12 -16.73
N ARG A 165 15.72 30.18 -16.11
CA ARG A 165 16.14 29.25 -15.03
C ARG A 165 15.30 29.44 -13.77
N GLU A 166 15.08 30.65 -13.34
CA GLU A 166 14.22 30.95 -12.20
C GLU A 166 12.78 30.51 -12.45
N ASN A 167 12.25 30.80 -13.63
CA ASN A 167 10.92 30.36 -14.03
C ASN A 167 10.77 28.83 -13.97
N ILE A 168 11.72 28.07 -14.55
CA ILE A 168 11.61 26.62 -14.53
C ILE A 168 11.78 26.00 -13.13
N LEU A 169 12.56 26.64 -12.25
CA LEU A 169 12.64 26.24 -10.84
C LEU A 169 11.31 26.45 -10.12
N ASN A 170 10.61 27.54 -10.38
CA ASN A 170 9.26 27.79 -9.86
C ASN A 170 8.27 26.74 -10.38
N VAL A 171 8.29 26.44 -11.68
CA VAL A 171 7.46 25.39 -12.29
C VAL A 171 7.77 24.01 -11.70
N LEU A 172 9.04 23.70 -11.44
CA LEU A 172 9.46 22.45 -10.81
C LEU A 172 8.92 22.33 -9.39
N ASN A 173 8.98 23.40 -8.60
CA ASN A 173 8.44 23.42 -7.25
C ASN A 173 6.93 23.22 -7.24
N SER A 174 6.19 23.95 -8.10
CA SER A 174 4.74 23.77 -8.25
C SER A 174 4.37 22.34 -8.68
N SER A 175 5.19 21.71 -9.53
CA SER A 175 4.97 20.33 -9.94
C SER A 175 5.17 19.33 -8.80
N ARG A 176 6.15 19.57 -7.92
CA ARG A 176 6.36 18.76 -6.72
C ARG A 176 5.25 18.96 -5.68
N GLU A 177 4.79 20.20 -5.51
CA GLU A 177 3.64 20.51 -4.66
C GLU A 177 2.37 19.81 -5.16
N PHE A 178 2.12 19.82 -6.47
CA PHE A 178 1.03 19.09 -7.10
C PHE A 178 1.07 17.59 -6.75
N VAL A 179 2.23 16.96 -6.88
CA VAL A 179 2.40 15.54 -6.54
C VAL A 179 2.22 15.29 -5.04
N HIS A 180 2.75 16.18 -4.20
CA HIS A 180 2.65 16.07 -2.74
C HIS A 180 1.19 16.15 -2.26
N ASN A 181 0.43 17.07 -2.82
CA ASN A 181 -0.96 17.34 -2.42
C ASN A 181 -2.00 16.55 -3.24
N PHE A 182 -1.57 15.65 -4.11
CA PHE A 182 -2.43 14.97 -5.09
C PHE A 182 -3.63 14.24 -4.50
N LYS A 183 -3.53 13.75 -3.25
CA LYS A 183 -4.64 13.07 -2.56
C LYS A 183 -5.62 14.01 -1.90
N ASP A 184 -5.13 15.16 -1.46
CA ASP A 184 -5.86 16.05 -0.56
C ASP A 184 -6.46 17.24 -1.31
N ASP A 185 -5.91 17.56 -2.48
CA ASP A 185 -6.33 18.71 -3.29
C ASP A 185 -6.53 18.29 -4.76
N TYR A 186 -7.80 18.39 -5.21
CA TYR A 186 -8.14 18.07 -6.59
C TYR A 186 -7.85 19.25 -7.50
N GLN A 187 -6.72 19.21 -8.20
CA GLN A 187 -6.29 20.25 -9.14
C GLN A 187 -6.06 19.69 -10.53
N ASN A 188 -6.25 20.53 -11.54
CA ASN A 188 -5.82 20.27 -12.91
C ASN A 188 -4.51 21.02 -13.19
N LEU A 189 -3.53 20.34 -13.75
CA LEU A 189 -2.27 20.94 -14.14
C LEU A 189 -2.26 21.17 -15.66
N PHE A 190 -2.06 22.44 -16.07
CA PHE A 190 -1.93 22.81 -17.47
C PHE A 190 -0.52 23.33 -17.74
N ILE A 191 0.26 22.59 -18.53
CA ILE A 191 1.64 22.92 -18.88
C ILE A 191 1.71 23.40 -20.32
N TYR A 192 2.15 24.63 -20.52
CA TYR A 192 2.26 25.23 -21.85
C TYR A 192 3.63 25.90 -22.07
N GLY A 193 3.97 26.19 -23.31
CA GLY A 193 5.23 26.82 -23.69
C GLY A 193 5.70 26.35 -25.09
N LEU A 194 6.84 26.87 -25.54
CA LEU A 194 7.43 26.55 -26.83
C LEU A 194 7.82 25.07 -26.96
N ALA A 195 8.02 24.58 -28.19
CA ALA A 195 8.55 23.25 -28.42
C ALA A 195 9.98 23.12 -27.87
N GLY A 196 10.32 21.96 -27.31
CA GLY A 196 11.67 21.69 -26.79
C GLY A 196 11.99 22.21 -25.38
N VAL A 197 11.09 22.95 -24.71
CA VAL A 197 11.34 23.52 -23.35
C VAL A 197 11.15 22.51 -22.21
N GLY A 198 11.06 21.21 -22.45
CA GLY A 198 11.00 20.20 -21.40
C GLY A 198 9.62 19.85 -20.84
N LYS A 199 8.51 20.29 -21.49
CA LYS A 199 7.14 20.00 -21.01
C LYS A 199 6.87 18.50 -20.81
N THR A 200 7.22 17.68 -21.80
CA THR A 200 7.02 16.22 -21.74
C THR A 200 7.87 15.60 -20.65
N PHE A 201 9.11 16.06 -20.51
CA PHE A 201 10.00 15.60 -19.43
C PHE A 201 9.38 15.88 -18.05
N LEU A 202 8.81 17.06 -17.84
CA LEU A 202 8.17 17.42 -16.59
C LEU A 202 6.91 16.59 -16.32
N ILE A 203 6.09 16.30 -17.35
CA ILE A 203 4.93 15.42 -17.25
C ILE A 203 5.38 14.01 -16.84
N ASN A 204 6.48 13.52 -17.40
CA ASN A 204 7.04 12.21 -17.07
C ASN A 204 7.58 12.17 -15.63
N CYS A 205 8.20 13.26 -15.15
CA CYS A 205 8.58 13.39 -13.74
C CYS A 205 7.38 13.23 -12.80
N ILE A 206 6.30 13.95 -13.08
CA ILE A 206 5.05 13.90 -12.30
C ILE A 206 4.45 12.49 -12.35
N ALA A 207 4.36 11.89 -13.55
CA ALA A 207 3.82 10.55 -13.75
C ALA A 207 4.61 9.50 -12.94
N LYS A 208 5.94 9.57 -12.95
CA LYS A 208 6.83 8.68 -12.20
C LYS A 208 6.54 8.73 -10.71
N GLU A 209 6.54 9.91 -10.12
CA GLU A 209 6.28 10.09 -8.68
C GLU A 209 4.88 9.61 -8.27
N LEU A 210 3.86 9.88 -9.08
CA LEU A 210 2.50 9.41 -8.80
C LEU A 210 2.40 7.88 -8.87
N ILE A 211 3.07 7.23 -9.83
CA ILE A 211 3.13 5.77 -9.90
C ILE A 211 3.84 5.19 -8.67
N GLU A 212 4.95 5.78 -8.24
CA GLU A 212 5.68 5.35 -7.03
C GLU A 212 4.84 5.51 -5.75
N GLN A 213 3.94 6.49 -5.72
CA GLN A 213 2.93 6.65 -4.67
C GLN A 213 1.71 5.74 -4.84
N SER A 214 1.76 4.78 -5.80
CA SER A 214 0.67 3.83 -6.08
C SER A 214 -0.60 4.47 -6.64
N HIS A 215 -0.45 5.58 -7.36
CA HIS A 215 -1.54 6.16 -8.15
C HIS A 215 -1.56 5.58 -9.56
N SER A 216 -2.76 5.32 -10.08
CA SER A 216 -2.96 4.91 -11.47
C SER A 216 -2.74 6.11 -12.39
N VAL A 217 -1.86 5.97 -13.38
CA VAL A 217 -1.58 7.02 -14.37
C VAL A 217 -1.93 6.51 -15.75
N ILE A 218 -2.79 7.24 -16.46
CA ILE A 218 -3.12 6.98 -17.86
C ILE A 218 -2.39 8.01 -18.72
N TYR A 219 -1.46 7.53 -19.53
CA TYR A 219 -0.68 8.35 -20.46
C TYR A 219 -1.17 8.19 -21.88
N MET A 220 -1.64 9.25 -22.50
CA MET A 220 -2.13 9.20 -23.88
C MET A 220 -1.96 10.53 -24.62
N SER A 221 -1.89 10.47 -25.94
CA SER A 221 -1.97 11.66 -26.77
C SER A 221 -3.39 12.25 -26.79
N ALA A 222 -3.53 13.56 -27.07
CA ALA A 222 -4.83 14.19 -27.20
C ALA A 222 -5.71 13.52 -28.26
N VAL A 223 -5.12 13.10 -29.40
CA VAL A 223 -5.85 12.38 -30.46
C VAL A 223 -6.47 11.10 -29.88
N ARG A 224 -5.66 10.24 -29.23
CA ARG A 224 -6.15 9.00 -28.62
C ARG A 224 -7.19 9.24 -27.52
N PHE A 225 -7.04 10.31 -26.76
CA PHE A 225 -8.03 10.67 -25.75
C PHE A 225 -9.40 10.96 -26.37
N PHE A 226 -9.43 11.73 -27.46
CA PHE A 226 -10.69 12.00 -28.17
C PHE A 226 -11.26 10.77 -28.87
N ASP A 227 -10.43 9.87 -29.41
CA ASP A 227 -10.90 8.61 -29.97
C ASP A 227 -11.62 7.77 -28.92
N VAL A 228 -11.02 7.62 -27.71
CA VAL A 228 -11.62 6.88 -26.57
C VAL A 228 -12.95 7.50 -26.14
N LEU A 229 -13.02 8.85 -26.07
CA LEU A 229 -14.27 9.54 -25.73
C LEU A 229 -15.35 9.34 -26.80
N ALA A 230 -14.98 9.39 -28.08
CA ALA A 230 -15.92 9.14 -29.18
C ALA A 230 -16.49 7.72 -29.10
N ASP A 231 -15.63 6.70 -28.94
CA ASP A 231 -16.04 5.31 -28.80
C ASP A 231 -16.99 5.09 -27.61
N ALA A 232 -16.69 5.74 -26.46
CA ALA A 232 -17.53 5.64 -25.25
C ALA A 232 -18.86 6.39 -25.37
N SER A 233 -18.98 7.34 -26.31
CA SER A 233 -20.21 8.13 -26.49
C SER A 233 -21.17 7.51 -27.51
N PHE A 234 -20.71 6.58 -28.34
CA PHE A 234 -21.49 5.94 -29.40
C PHE A 234 -21.83 4.48 -29.11
N HIS A 235 -21.48 3.96 -27.97
CA HIS A 235 -21.82 2.62 -27.44
C HIS A 235 -22.46 2.73 -26.06
#